data_9e22c67a122eb788f8dd2b7251a1d683
#
_entry.id   9e22c67a122eb788f8dd2b7251a1d683
#
_cell.length_a   1.000
_cell.length_b   1.000
_cell.length_c   1.000
_cell.angle_alpha   90.00
_cell.angle_beta   90.00
_cell.angle_gamma   90.00
#
_symmetry.space_group_name_H-M   'P 1'
#
loop_
_entity.id
_entity.type
_entity.pdbx_description
1 polymer ?
#
loop_
_entity_poly.entity_id
_entity_poly.type
_entity_poly.pdbx_seq_one_letter_code
_entity_poly.pdbx_strand_id
1 'polypeptide(L)'
;LIKQGRITEITNYEETDKVFSMRSIDGEGLYLIPGLWDAHVHYAFDDNMRPAMNALFLAHGVTSVRDTGGPLGLVTEVRNRALEQPTKAPNVYIAGPLIDGTPNVYNDSSPSYPLLSVENNLPTSIQSNTQLLIDNQVDFLKAYEMLSEAQYLELMRLASEEGLLVTGHIPLSMDLFSAVEAGLNGMEHLRNIEMSIATNSRELLKERLSILENPDS
;
A
#
# COMPACT_ATOMS: atom_id res chain seq x y z
N LEU A 1 -17.55 24.12 14.67
CA LEU A 1 -18.79 23.38 14.47
C LEU A 1 -18.56 22.28 13.41
N ILE A 2 -19.01 21.07 13.71
CA ILE A 2 -18.91 19.93 12.79
C ILE A 2 -20.32 19.48 12.43
N LYS A 3 -20.62 19.39 11.12
CA LYS A 3 -21.87 18.86 10.59
C LYS A 3 -21.59 17.84 9.50
N GLN A 4 -22.21 16.67 9.58
CA GLN A 4 -22.05 15.60 8.60
C GLN A 4 -20.58 15.25 8.31
N GLY A 5 -19.75 15.17 9.36
CA GLY A 5 -18.33 14.83 9.25
C GLY A 5 -17.44 15.94 8.68
N ARG A 6 -17.96 17.16 8.47
CA ARG A 6 -17.21 18.31 7.94
C ARG A 6 -17.16 19.44 8.96
N ILE A 7 -16.00 20.10 9.03
CA ILE A 7 -15.86 21.37 9.78
C ILE A 7 -16.59 22.43 8.97
N THR A 8 -17.69 22.95 9.52
CA THR A 8 -18.53 23.96 8.86
C THR A 8 -18.26 25.37 9.35
N GLU A 9 -17.72 25.51 10.56
CA GLU A 9 -17.44 26.81 11.16
C GLU A 9 -16.32 26.67 12.20
N ILE A 10 -15.43 27.65 12.22
CA ILE A 10 -14.40 27.85 13.24
C ILE A 10 -14.62 29.25 13.77
N THR A 11 -14.89 29.40 15.08
CA THR A 11 -15.18 30.69 15.72
C THR A 11 -14.40 30.82 17.03
N ASN A 12 -14.28 32.02 17.54
CA ASN A 12 -13.66 32.28 18.83
C ASN A 12 -14.53 31.74 19.97
N TYR A 13 -13.92 31.36 21.08
CA TYR A 13 -14.61 30.79 22.25
C TYR A 13 -15.70 31.72 22.80
N GLU A 14 -15.46 33.03 22.83
CA GLU A 14 -16.41 34.05 23.32
C GLU A 14 -17.69 34.17 22.48
N GLU A 15 -17.70 33.59 21.25
CA GLU A 15 -18.85 33.59 20.35
C GLU A 15 -19.64 32.28 20.37
N THR A 16 -19.19 31.29 21.16
CA THR A 16 -19.77 29.92 21.16
C THR A 16 -21.17 29.85 21.76
N ASP A 17 -21.61 30.82 22.59
CA ASP A 17 -22.96 30.86 23.15
C ASP A 17 -24.06 30.96 22.07
N LYS A 18 -23.68 31.29 20.84
CA LYS A 18 -24.58 31.38 19.68
C LYS A 18 -24.62 30.10 18.85
N VAL A 19 -23.76 29.13 19.15
CA VAL A 19 -23.67 27.90 18.37
C VAL A 19 -24.54 26.82 19.00
N PHE A 20 -25.64 26.48 18.34
CA PHE A 20 -26.49 25.38 18.75
C PHE A 20 -25.88 24.04 18.28
N SER A 21 -25.43 23.17 19.19
CA SER A 21 -24.93 21.84 18.87
C SER A 21 -25.65 20.77 19.69
N MET A 22 -25.88 19.59 19.10
CA MET A 22 -26.47 18.46 19.83
C MET A 22 -25.47 17.79 20.78
N ARG A 23 -24.17 17.96 20.55
CA ARG A 23 -23.10 17.41 21.36
C ARG A 23 -21.94 18.41 21.39
N SER A 24 -21.46 18.68 22.59
CA SER A 24 -20.25 19.46 22.81
C SER A 24 -19.16 18.60 23.38
N ILE A 25 -17.93 18.83 22.96
CA ILE A 25 -16.73 18.19 23.49
C ILE A 25 -15.83 19.30 24.01
N ASP A 26 -15.53 19.26 25.31
CA ASP A 26 -14.55 20.15 25.90
C ASP A 26 -13.16 19.78 25.43
N GLY A 27 -12.49 20.70 24.77
CA GLY A 27 -11.15 20.57 24.24
C GLY A 27 -10.13 21.47 24.92
N GLU A 28 -10.41 22.00 26.12
CA GLU A 28 -9.49 22.88 26.82
C GLU A 28 -8.13 22.19 27.03
N GLY A 29 -7.04 22.85 26.63
CA GLY A 29 -5.69 22.29 26.68
C GLY A 29 -5.37 21.21 25.66
N LEU A 30 -6.30 20.87 24.75
CA LEU A 30 -6.14 19.84 23.71
C LEU A 30 -5.93 20.46 22.32
N TYR A 31 -5.40 19.66 21.42
CA TYR A 31 -5.24 20.00 20.01
C TYR A 31 -6.09 19.06 19.16
N LEU A 32 -6.83 19.63 18.23
CA LEU A 32 -7.53 18.87 17.21
C LEU A 32 -6.62 18.71 15.99
N ILE A 33 -6.32 17.47 15.65
CA ILE A 33 -5.53 17.10 14.47
C ILE A 33 -6.37 16.24 13.53
N PRO A 34 -6.01 16.14 12.23
CA PRO A 34 -6.56 15.11 11.35
C PRO A 34 -6.31 13.73 11.93
N GLY A 35 -7.22 12.78 11.64
CA GLY A 35 -6.99 11.39 11.99
C GLY A 35 -5.69 10.87 11.38
N LEU A 36 -5.00 10.00 12.10
CA LEU A 36 -3.73 9.43 11.65
C LEU A 36 -3.93 8.45 10.49
N TRP A 37 -2.90 8.33 9.67
CA TRP A 37 -2.78 7.34 8.61
C TRP A 37 -1.75 6.30 8.98
N ASP A 38 -2.10 5.00 8.84
CA ASP A 38 -1.10 3.95 8.70
C ASP A 38 -0.98 3.61 7.22
N ALA A 39 0.16 3.98 6.63
CA ALA A 39 0.39 3.87 5.20
C ALA A 39 0.81 2.46 4.75
N HIS A 40 1.02 1.51 5.67
CA HIS A 40 1.51 0.18 5.35
C HIS A 40 0.99 -0.88 6.31
N VAL A 41 -0.10 -1.51 5.96
CA VAL A 41 -0.68 -2.63 6.71
C VAL A 41 -0.93 -3.83 5.80
N HIS A 42 -1.15 -5.00 6.41
CA HIS A 42 -1.55 -6.23 5.73
C HIS A 42 -2.63 -6.93 6.57
N TYR A 43 -3.89 -6.81 6.19
CA TYR A 43 -5.00 -7.52 6.85
C TYR A 43 -4.92 -9.04 6.68
N ALA A 44 -4.23 -9.50 5.63
CA ALA A 44 -4.07 -10.90 5.33
C ALA A 44 -2.92 -11.58 6.11
N PHE A 45 -2.10 -10.82 6.84
CA PHE A 45 -0.86 -11.36 7.42
C PHE A 45 -1.12 -12.29 8.61
N ASP A 46 -2.15 -12.02 9.43
CA ASP A 46 -2.51 -12.85 10.59
C ASP A 46 -4.04 -12.93 10.73
N ASP A 47 -4.58 -14.12 10.53
CA ASP A 47 -6.02 -14.39 10.61
C ASP A 47 -6.58 -14.19 12.03
N ASN A 48 -5.77 -14.37 13.07
CA ASN A 48 -6.18 -14.18 14.45
C ASN A 48 -6.23 -12.69 14.83
N MET A 49 -5.35 -11.87 14.27
CA MET A 49 -5.29 -10.43 14.50
C MET A 49 -6.36 -9.67 13.71
N ARG A 50 -6.68 -10.12 12.50
CA ARG A 50 -7.58 -9.41 11.56
C ARG A 50 -8.89 -8.92 12.19
N PRO A 51 -9.63 -9.70 13.00
CA PRO A 51 -10.89 -9.24 13.60
C PRO A 51 -10.73 -8.06 14.54
N ALA A 52 -9.56 -7.88 15.15
CA ALA A 52 -9.27 -6.81 16.09
C ALA A 52 -8.66 -5.56 15.44
N MET A 53 -8.11 -5.65 14.22
CA MET A 53 -7.30 -4.58 13.60
C MET A 53 -8.07 -3.26 13.51
N ASN A 54 -9.32 -3.27 13.03
CA ASN A 54 -10.10 -2.03 12.91
C ASN A 54 -10.29 -1.31 14.25
N ALA A 55 -10.61 -2.05 15.30
CA ALA A 55 -10.78 -1.48 16.64
C ALA A 55 -9.45 -0.94 17.19
N LEU A 56 -8.35 -1.64 16.96
CA LEU A 56 -7.01 -1.23 17.37
C LEU A 56 -6.59 0.07 16.65
N PHE A 57 -6.78 0.15 15.34
CA PHE A 57 -6.49 1.38 14.59
C PHE A 57 -7.25 2.57 15.14
N LEU A 58 -8.57 2.44 15.26
CA LEU A 58 -9.40 3.55 15.75
C LEU A 58 -9.07 3.92 17.21
N ALA A 59 -8.77 2.95 18.08
CA ALA A 59 -8.38 3.22 19.46
C ALA A 59 -7.08 4.02 19.57
N HIS A 60 -6.21 3.96 18.55
CA HIS A 60 -4.96 4.72 18.47
C HIS A 60 -5.06 5.98 17.57
N GLY A 61 -6.27 6.35 17.15
CA GLY A 61 -6.49 7.54 16.33
C GLY A 61 -6.15 7.35 14.84
N VAL A 62 -5.86 6.12 14.39
CA VAL A 62 -5.65 5.81 12.98
C VAL A 62 -7.02 5.65 12.32
N THR A 63 -7.34 6.59 11.43
CA THR A 63 -8.64 6.68 10.76
C THR A 63 -8.59 6.31 9.29
N SER A 64 -7.40 6.09 8.76
CA SER A 64 -7.18 5.64 7.37
C SER A 64 -5.99 4.71 7.32
N VAL A 65 -6.07 3.65 6.53
CA VAL A 65 -4.99 2.67 6.34
C VAL A 65 -4.83 2.33 4.87
N ARG A 66 -3.60 1.98 4.47
CA ARG A 66 -3.28 1.40 3.18
C ARG A 66 -2.91 -0.06 3.37
N ASP A 67 -3.74 -0.99 2.87
CA ASP A 67 -3.37 -2.41 2.77
C ASP A 67 -2.50 -2.59 1.53
N THR A 68 -1.23 -2.84 1.76
CA THR A 68 -0.19 -2.87 0.73
C THR A 68 0.08 -4.27 0.18
N GLY A 69 -0.78 -5.25 0.48
CA GLY A 69 -0.66 -6.60 -0.08
C GLY A 69 -1.51 -7.65 0.62
N GLY A 70 -2.29 -8.37 -0.17
CA GLY A 70 -3.11 -9.49 0.30
C GLY A 70 -3.96 -10.07 -0.82
N PRO A 71 -4.52 -11.28 -0.64
CA PRO A 71 -5.44 -11.88 -1.61
C PRO A 71 -6.58 -10.93 -1.94
N LEU A 72 -6.80 -10.67 -3.24
CA LEU A 72 -7.74 -9.66 -3.73
C LEU A 72 -9.14 -9.79 -3.11
N GLY A 73 -9.69 -10.99 -3.03
CA GLY A 73 -11.01 -11.23 -2.44
C GLY A 73 -11.08 -10.83 -0.97
N LEU A 74 -10.02 -11.13 -0.19
CA LEU A 74 -9.96 -10.81 1.24
C LEU A 74 -9.88 -9.29 1.46
N VAL A 75 -8.94 -8.61 0.81
CA VAL A 75 -8.75 -7.17 1.04
C VAL A 75 -9.92 -6.36 0.52
N THR A 76 -10.57 -6.81 -0.57
CA THR A 76 -11.82 -6.23 -1.08
C THR A 76 -12.96 -6.38 -0.07
N GLU A 77 -13.10 -7.56 0.54
CA GLU A 77 -14.10 -7.79 1.60
C GLU A 77 -13.86 -6.86 2.80
N VAL A 78 -12.61 -6.74 3.25
CA VAL A 78 -12.24 -5.85 4.36
C VAL A 78 -12.62 -4.39 4.04
N ARG A 79 -12.25 -3.89 2.86
CA ARG A 79 -12.63 -2.54 2.39
C ARG A 79 -14.14 -2.35 2.37
N ASN A 80 -14.88 -3.28 1.78
CA ASN A 80 -16.34 -3.16 1.68
C ASN A 80 -17.02 -3.14 3.06
N ARG A 81 -16.59 -4.00 3.98
CA ARG A 81 -17.08 -4.00 5.37
C ARG A 81 -16.76 -2.69 6.10
N ALA A 82 -15.59 -2.11 5.84
CA ALA A 82 -15.23 -0.80 6.41
C ALA A 82 -16.15 0.31 5.88
N LEU A 83 -16.47 0.31 4.58
CA LEU A 83 -17.43 1.24 3.97
C LEU A 83 -18.84 1.10 4.53
N GLU A 84 -19.29 -0.12 4.83
CA GLU A 84 -20.59 -0.38 5.45
C GLU A 84 -20.64 0.06 6.93
N GLN A 85 -19.51 0.12 7.62
CA GLN A 85 -19.42 0.43 9.05
C GLN A 85 -18.41 1.55 9.35
N PRO A 86 -18.58 2.76 8.79
CA PRO A 86 -17.58 3.84 8.84
C PRO A 86 -17.30 4.38 10.25
N THR A 87 -18.12 4.02 11.24
CA THR A 87 -17.88 4.38 12.66
C THR A 87 -17.13 3.29 13.43
N LYS A 88 -16.87 2.14 12.82
CA LYS A 88 -16.24 0.98 13.46
C LYS A 88 -14.96 0.52 12.75
N ALA A 89 -14.61 1.15 11.65
CA ALA A 89 -13.42 0.84 10.87
C ALA A 89 -12.76 2.13 10.34
N PRO A 90 -11.45 2.14 10.10
CA PRO A 90 -10.80 3.20 9.33
C PRO A 90 -11.25 3.16 7.86
N ASN A 91 -10.95 4.20 7.10
CA ASN A 91 -10.98 4.10 5.64
C ASN A 91 -9.88 3.12 5.20
N VAL A 92 -10.23 2.14 4.39
CA VAL A 92 -9.29 1.11 3.92
C VAL A 92 -9.04 1.30 2.44
N TYR A 93 -7.79 1.57 2.07
CA TYR A 93 -7.31 1.65 0.69
C TYR A 93 -6.49 0.39 0.40
N ILE A 94 -6.71 -0.25 -0.74
CA ILE A 94 -6.15 -1.57 -1.05
C ILE A 94 -5.31 -1.57 -2.33
N ALA A 95 -4.19 -2.30 -2.29
CA ALA A 95 -3.41 -2.63 -3.49
C ALA A 95 -3.85 -3.96 -4.14
N GLY A 96 -4.53 -4.83 -3.41
CA GLY A 96 -4.64 -6.22 -3.80
C GLY A 96 -3.34 -6.99 -3.55
N PRO A 97 -3.08 -8.10 -4.25
CA PRO A 97 -1.82 -8.85 -4.10
C PRO A 97 -0.62 -8.03 -4.57
N LEU A 98 0.53 -8.30 -3.95
CA LEU A 98 1.84 -7.82 -4.42
C LEU A 98 2.06 -8.33 -5.85
N ILE A 99 2.42 -7.45 -6.77
CA ILE A 99 2.77 -7.82 -8.14
C ILE A 99 4.25 -8.18 -8.17
N ASP A 100 4.54 -9.47 -8.23
CA ASP A 100 5.90 -9.99 -8.14
C ASP A 100 6.31 -10.78 -9.39
N GLY A 101 7.61 -11.00 -9.56
CA GLY A 101 8.17 -11.83 -10.64
C GLY A 101 8.21 -13.32 -10.29
N THR A 102 9.16 -14.04 -10.88
CA THR A 102 9.38 -15.49 -10.68
C THR A 102 10.81 -15.75 -10.21
N PRO A 103 10.99 -16.55 -9.14
CA PRO A 103 9.95 -17.01 -8.19
C PRO A 103 9.45 -15.85 -7.35
N ASN A 104 8.15 -15.80 -7.05
CA ASN A 104 7.63 -14.76 -6.18
C ASN A 104 8.05 -15.00 -4.71
N VAL A 105 8.20 -13.93 -3.95
CA VAL A 105 8.71 -14.01 -2.56
C VAL A 105 7.70 -14.69 -1.62
N TYR A 106 6.42 -14.35 -1.75
CA TYR A 106 5.35 -14.93 -0.93
C TYR A 106 4.59 -16.01 -1.71
N ASN A 107 5.13 -17.22 -1.72
CA ASN A 107 4.60 -18.38 -2.45
C ASN A 107 4.29 -19.55 -1.52
N ASP A 108 3.69 -20.61 -2.08
CA ASP A 108 3.27 -21.80 -1.35
C ASP A 108 4.43 -22.61 -0.72
N SER A 109 5.66 -22.37 -1.14
CA SER A 109 6.85 -23.04 -0.57
C SER A 109 7.31 -22.41 0.74
N SER A 110 6.72 -21.28 1.15
CA SER A 110 7.00 -20.60 2.42
C SER A 110 5.79 -20.63 3.34
N PRO A 111 5.47 -21.77 3.99
CA PRO A 111 4.25 -21.96 4.78
C PRO A 111 4.17 -21.07 6.02
N SER A 112 5.26 -20.39 6.40
CA SER A 112 5.29 -19.46 7.54
C SER A 112 4.68 -18.10 7.22
N TYR A 113 4.40 -17.81 5.94
CA TYR A 113 3.86 -16.53 5.50
C TYR A 113 2.59 -16.74 4.67
N PRO A 114 1.59 -15.87 4.80
CA PRO A 114 0.40 -15.92 3.95
C PRO A 114 0.75 -15.66 2.49
N LEU A 115 -0.06 -16.18 1.57
CA LEU A 115 0.06 -15.90 0.14
C LEU A 115 -0.37 -14.45 -0.12
N LEU A 116 0.59 -13.54 -0.17
CA LEU A 116 0.34 -12.11 -0.36
C LEU A 116 0.52 -11.63 -1.80
N SER A 117 1.23 -12.40 -2.65
CA SER A 117 1.65 -11.96 -3.98
C SER A 117 1.01 -12.75 -5.11
N VAL A 118 1.00 -12.15 -6.29
CA VAL A 118 0.70 -12.80 -7.56
C VAL A 118 1.97 -12.89 -8.38
N GLU A 119 2.26 -14.09 -8.87
CA GLU A 119 3.44 -14.38 -9.67
C GLU A 119 3.22 -14.02 -11.15
N ASN A 120 4.21 -13.38 -11.75
CA ASN A 120 4.24 -13.04 -13.17
C ASN A 120 5.30 -13.88 -13.88
N ASN A 121 4.97 -15.14 -14.16
CA ASN A 121 5.88 -16.14 -14.75
C ASN A 121 5.90 -16.18 -16.28
N LEU A 122 4.98 -15.49 -16.94
CA LEU A 122 4.90 -15.36 -18.39
C LEU A 122 5.00 -13.90 -18.82
N PRO A 123 5.46 -13.59 -20.03
CA PRO A 123 5.52 -12.21 -20.53
C PRO A 123 4.17 -11.49 -20.53
N THR A 124 3.06 -12.25 -20.65
CA THR A 124 1.69 -11.70 -20.65
C THR A 124 1.05 -11.64 -19.27
N SER A 125 1.64 -12.28 -18.26
CA SER A 125 1.05 -12.34 -16.90
C SER A 125 0.93 -10.96 -16.27
N ILE A 126 1.93 -10.10 -16.48
CA ILE A 126 1.93 -8.74 -15.91
C ILE A 126 0.72 -7.94 -16.40
N GLN A 127 0.36 -8.05 -17.67
CA GLN A 127 -0.80 -7.36 -18.24
C GLN A 127 -2.10 -7.90 -17.65
N SER A 128 -2.29 -9.23 -17.68
CA SER A 128 -3.53 -9.85 -17.19
C SER A 128 -3.73 -9.67 -15.69
N ASN A 129 -2.69 -9.80 -14.89
CA ASN A 129 -2.77 -9.62 -13.45
C ASN A 129 -3.01 -8.15 -13.08
N THR A 130 -2.31 -7.21 -13.73
CA THR A 130 -2.54 -5.77 -13.50
C THR A 130 -3.95 -5.37 -13.92
N GLN A 131 -4.43 -5.84 -15.09
CA GLN A 131 -5.79 -5.57 -15.52
C GLN A 131 -6.85 -6.11 -14.57
N LEU A 132 -6.65 -7.32 -14.02
CA LEU A 132 -7.53 -7.87 -13.00
C LEU A 132 -7.64 -6.96 -11.77
N LEU A 133 -6.54 -6.36 -11.33
CA LEU A 133 -6.55 -5.43 -10.18
C LEU A 133 -7.29 -4.13 -10.53
N ILE A 134 -7.06 -3.58 -11.71
CA ILE A 134 -7.75 -2.40 -12.24
C ILE A 134 -9.26 -2.65 -12.30
N ASP A 135 -9.69 -3.76 -12.90
CA ASP A 135 -11.11 -4.14 -13.02
C ASP A 135 -11.79 -4.31 -11.65
N ASN A 136 -11.04 -4.69 -10.61
CA ASN A 136 -11.52 -4.79 -9.24
C ASN A 136 -11.35 -3.50 -8.42
N GLN A 137 -11.02 -2.40 -9.09
CA GLN A 137 -10.98 -1.06 -8.50
C GLN A 137 -10.08 -0.98 -7.26
N VAL A 138 -8.87 -1.51 -7.36
CA VAL A 138 -7.85 -1.26 -6.33
C VAL A 138 -7.49 0.23 -6.32
N ASP A 139 -7.06 0.73 -5.17
CA ASP A 139 -6.78 2.16 -5.00
C ASP A 139 -5.37 2.54 -5.49
N PHE A 140 -4.46 1.57 -5.54
CA PHE A 140 -3.08 1.70 -6.02
C PHE A 140 -2.50 0.33 -6.33
N LEU A 141 -1.32 0.27 -6.95
CA LEU A 141 -0.62 -0.98 -7.25
C LEU A 141 0.65 -1.10 -6.41
N LYS A 142 1.03 -2.35 -6.08
CA LYS A 142 2.24 -2.65 -5.29
C LYS A 142 3.21 -3.51 -6.09
N ALA A 143 4.30 -2.91 -6.57
CA ALA A 143 5.42 -3.61 -7.19
C ALA A 143 6.28 -4.33 -6.15
N TYR A 144 6.83 -5.50 -6.52
CA TYR A 144 7.65 -6.29 -5.61
C TYR A 144 9.00 -6.72 -6.21
N GLU A 145 9.79 -7.50 -5.44
CA GLU A 145 11.24 -7.62 -5.63
C GLU A 145 11.68 -8.40 -6.87
N MET A 146 10.93 -9.43 -7.27
CA MET A 146 11.36 -10.36 -8.32
C MET A 146 10.91 -9.95 -9.73
N LEU A 147 10.27 -8.80 -9.89
CA LEU A 147 9.94 -8.27 -11.22
C LEU A 147 11.22 -8.05 -12.04
N SER A 148 11.21 -8.52 -13.30
CA SER A 148 12.21 -8.09 -14.26
C SER A 148 12.00 -6.61 -14.62
N GLU A 149 13.03 -5.95 -15.12
CA GLU A 149 12.92 -4.55 -15.59
C GLU A 149 11.77 -4.39 -16.61
N ALA A 150 11.68 -5.31 -17.58
CA ALA A 150 10.62 -5.27 -18.59
C ALA A 150 9.21 -5.40 -17.99
N GLN A 151 9.02 -6.27 -17.00
CA GLN A 151 7.75 -6.42 -16.28
C GLN A 151 7.42 -5.16 -15.47
N TYR A 152 8.42 -4.59 -14.81
CA TYR A 152 8.25 -3.35 -14.05
C TYR A 152 7.85 -2.18 -14.95
N LEU A 153 8.54 -1.98 -16.08
CA LEU A 153 8.21 -0.92 -17.04
C LEU A 153 6.79 -1.10 -17.62
N GLU A 154 6.37 -2.33 -17.90
CA GLU A 154 5.01 -2.60 -18.36
C GLU A 154 3.97 -2.33 -17.28
N LEU A 155 4.23 -2.70 -16.02
CA LEU A 155 3.39 -2.34 -14.88
C LEU A 155 3.22 -0.83 -14.76
N MET A 156 4.32 -0.07 -14.86
CA MET A 156 4.29 1.39 -14.77
C MET A 156 3.49 2.02 -15.91
N ARG A 157 3.64 1.48 -17.14
CA ARG A 157 2.86 1.92 -18.30
C ARG A 157 1.35 1.71 -18.09
N LEU A 158 0.94 0.51 -17.67
CA LEU A 158 -0.47 0.18 -17.41
C LEU A 158 -1.05 1.05 -16.29
N ALA A 159 -0.31 1.23 -15.20
CA ALA A 159 -0.73 2.08 -14.10
C ALA A 159 -0.93 3.54 -14.53
N SER A 160 -0.01 4.06 -15.35
CA SER A 160 -0.08 5.43 -15.87
C SER A 160 -1.29 5.65 -16.77
N GLU A 161 -1.63 4.68 -17.62
CA GLU A 161 -2.80 4.75 -18.51
C GLU A 161 -4.12 4.84 -17.72
N GLU A 162 -4.19 4.18 -16.56
CA GLU A 162 -5.37 4.17 -15.68
C GLU A 162 -5.33 5.23 -14.57
N GLY A 163 -4.23 6.02 -14.50
CA GLY A 163 -4.05 7.04 -13.47
C GLY A 163 -3.85 6.47 -12.07
N LEU A 164 -3.43 5.20 -11.94
CA LEU A 164 -3.12 4.55 -10.67
C LEU A 164 -1.71 4.84 -10.21
N LEU A 165 -1.56 5.07 -8.91
CA LEU A 165 -0.24 5.19 -8.29
C LEU A 165 0.39 3.80 -8.12
N VAL A 166 1.71 3.73 -8.29
CA VAL A 166 2.51 2.54 -7.98
C VAL A 166 3.42 2.83 -6.79
N THR A 167 3.35 1.99 -5.79
CA THR A 167 4.28 1.98 -4.66
C THR A 167 4.97 0.63 -4.60
N GLY A 168 6.02 0.47 -3.82
CA GLY A 168 6.61 -0.86 -3.66
C GLY A 168 8.06 -0.89 -3.25
N HIS A 169 8.64 -2.04 -3.46
CA HIS A 169 10.08 -2.24 -3.38
C HIS A 169 10.72 -1.93 -4.72
N ILE A 170 11.98 -1.50 -4.70
CA ILE A 170 12.77 -1.46 -5.92
C ILE A 170 13.03 -2.90 -6.35
N PRO A 171 12.66 -3.32 -7.57
CA PRO A 171 12.97 -4.66 -8.04
C PRO A 171 14.47 -4.96 -7.98
N LEU A 172 14.81 -6.21 -7.69
CA LEU A 172 16.21 -6.62 -7.67
C LEU A 172 16.88 -6.52 -9.05
N SER A 173 16.08 -6.45 -10.11
CA SER A 173 16.55 -6.33 -11.51
C SER A 173 16.99 -4.92 -11.90
N MET A 174 16.78 -3.89 -11.04
CA MET A 174 17.05 -2.51 -11.42
C MET A 174 17.52 -1.66 -10.23
N ASP A 175 17.97 -0.45 -10.48
CA ASP A 175 18.32 0.52 -9.44
C ASP A 175 17.18 1.49 -9.13
N LEU A 176 17.33 2.23 -8.04
CA LEU A 176 16.36 3.24 -7.59
C LEU A 176 16.08 4.30 -8.65
N PHE A 177 17.12 4.81 -9.32
CA PHE A 177 16.97 5.93 -10.24
C PHE A 177 16.15 5.53 -11.45
N SER A 178 16.41 4.33 -12.00
CA SER A 178 15.63 3.74 -13.09
C SER A 178 14.17 3.50 -12.68
N ALA A 179 13.93 3.04 -11.45
CA ALA A 179 12.56 2.82 -10.95
C ALA A 179 11.80 4.15 -10.78
N VAL A 180 12.46 5.20 -10.31
CA VAL A 180 11.87 6.55 -10.16
C VAL A 180 11.62 7.19 -11.53
N GLU A 181 12.55 7.07 -12.47
CA GLU A 181 12.38 7.56 -13.84
C GLU A 181 11.21 6.87 -14.55
N ALA A 182 10.97 5.59 -14.26
CA ALA A 182 9.81 4.86 -14.74
C ALA A 182 8.48 5.30 -14.09
N GLY A 183 8.51 6.15 -13.05
CA GLY A 183 7.32 6.75 -12.45
C GLY A 183 6.92 6.20 -11.07
N LEU A 184 7.82 5.54 -10.32
CA LEU A 184 7.53 5.10 -8.95
C LEU A 184 7.05 6.26 -8.08
N ASN A 185 5.88 6.10 -7.47
CA ASN A 185 5.24 7.15 -6.66
C ASN A 185 5.56 7.04 -5.16
N GLY A 186 5.89 5.84 -4.69
CA GLY A 186 6.20 5.61 -3.29
C GLY A 186 7.08 4.39 -3.09
N MET A 187 8.04 4.50 -2.18
CA MET A 187 8.95 3.40 -1.83
C MET A 187 8.62 2.89 -0.43
N GLU A 188 8.45 1.58 -0.32
CA GLU A 188 8.16 0.92 0.94
C GLU A 188 9.46 0.43 1.60
N HIS A 189 9.62 0.69 2.92
CA HIS A 189 10.72 0.22 3.77
C HIS A 189 12.14 0.64 3.35
N LEU A 190 12.29 1.52 2.37
CA LEU A 190 13.58 1.85 1.74
C LEU A 190 14.32 0.63 1.20
N ARG A 191 13.57 -0.41 0.82
CA ARG A 191 14.13 -1.70 0.39
C ARG A 191 14.91 -1.56 -0.91
N ASN A 192 16.10 -2.15 -0.94
CA ASN A 192 17.03 -2.16 -2.08
C ASN A 192 17.61 -0.79 -2.49
N ILE A 193 17.52 0.24 -1.62
CA ILE A 193 18.06 1.57 -1.89
C ILE A 193 19.59 1.63 -1.69
N GLU A 194 20.11 0.86 -0.73
CA GLU A 194 21.51 0.91 -0.32
C GLU A 194 22.49 0.66 -1.46
N MET A 195 22.12 -0.23 -2.38
CA MET A 195 22.94 -0.50 -3.56
C MET A 195 22.97 0.72 -4.49
N SER A 196 21.85 1.40 -4.68
CA SER A 196 21.74 2.53 -5.60
C SER A 196 22.53 3.76 -5.14
N ILE A 197 22.74 3.92 -3.82
CA ILE A 197 23.52 5.02 -3.25
C ILE A 197 25.01 4.69 -3.05
N ALA A 198 25.42 3.45 -3.30
CA ALA A 198 26.83 3.06 -3.21
C ALA A 198 27.67 3.70 -4.33
N THR A 199 28.93 4.03 -4.03
CA THR A 199 29.85 4.61 -5.02
C THR A 199 30.12 3.72 -6.22
N ASN A 200 29.97 2.39 -6.05
CA ASN A 200 30.12 1.35 -7.07
C ASN A 200 28.79 0.70 -7.45
N SER A 201 27.69 1.46 -7.40
CA SER A 201 26.32 0.97 -7.63
C SER A 201 26.14 0.15 -8.91
N ARG A 202 26.78 0.58 -10.01
CA ARG A 202 26.69 -0.12 -11.31
C ARG A 202 27.33 -1.51 -11.28
N GLU A 203 28.44 -1.66 -10.58
CA GLU A 203 29.13 -2.95 -10.42
C GLU A 203 28.30 -3.89 -9.57
N LEU A 204 27.75 -3.38 -8.44
CA LEU A 204 26.87 -4.13 -7.55
C LEU A 204 25.58 -4.58 -8.27
N LEU A 205 24.97 -3.71 -9.08
CA LEU A 205 23.82 -4.11 -9.88
C LEU A 205 24.17 -5.22 -10.87
N LYS A 206 25.29 -5.11 -11.57
CA LYS A 206 25.76 -6.13 -12.52
C LYS A 206 26.01 -7.47 -11.83
N GLU A 207 26.64 -7.46 -10.65
CA GLU A 207 26.87 -8.66 -9.85
C GLU A 207 25.54 -9.30 -9.40
N ARG A 208 24.59 -8.50 -8.90
CA ARG A 208 23.25 -8.96 -8.50
C ARG A 208 22.48 -9.59 -9.68
N LEU A 209 22.51 -8.96 -10.85
CA LEU A 209 21.88 -9.52 -12.05
C LEU A 209 22.49 -10.87 -12.44
N SER A 210 23.81 -11.02 -12.34
CA SER A 210 24.49 -12.29 -12.59
C SER A 210 24.06 -13.40 -11.64
N ILE A 211 23.84 -13.07 -10.35
CA ILE A 211 23.34 -14.02 -9.35
C ILE A 211 21.88 -14.39 -9.64
N LEU A 212 21.04 -13.43 -10.03
CA LEU A 212 19.64 -13.70 -10.38
C LEU A 212 19.50 -14.61 -11.60
N GLU A 213 20.40 -14.48 -12.58
CA GLU A 213 20.44 -15.33 -13.76
C GLU A 213 20.99 -16.74 -13.46
N ASN A 214 21.87 -16.89 -12.48
CA ASN A 214 22.55 -18.13 -12.13
C ASN A 214 22.55 -18.34 -10.60
N PRO A 215 21.40 -18.66 -9.98
CA PRO A 215 21.28 -18.72 -8.52
C PRO A 215 22.11 -19.81 -7.85
N ASP A 216 22.60 -20.79 -8.61
CA ASP A 216 23.43 -21.91 -8.13
C ASP A 216 24.97 -21.70 -8.35
N SER A 217 25.39 -20.49 -8.78
CA SER A 217 26.80 -20.17 -9.10
C SER A 217 27.61 -19.68 -7.89
#